data_3a1a35688a5f1a2f6a2507dc0bbd6f4e
#
_entry.id   3a1a35688a5f1a2f6a2507dc0bbd6f4e
#
_cell.length_a   1.000
_cell.length_b   1.000
_cell.length_c   1.000
_cell.angle_alpha   90.00
_cell.angle_beta   90.00
_cell.angle_gamma   90.00
#
_symmetry.space_group_name_H-M   'P 1'
#
loop_
_entity.id
_entity.type
_entity.pdbx_description
1 polymer ?
#
loop_
_entity_poly.entity_id
_entity_poly.type
_entity_poly.pdbx_seq_one_letter_code
_entity_poly.pdbx_strand_id
1 'polypeptide(L)'
;DVVLLNKIDLVDQSQIIGVKDRIRKINPYTKIIETNRCAAPLDEVLGLNAFSLDRVLEVEPDFLDSDHDHEHDDDVTSVSFVYDTPLDLEKFVKWFVNLLQTHGQNILRSKGILDFKNEKDRYVFQGVHMLMDASPMGPWPEKSIRNSRVVFIGRKLETMNLKEGFESCKSDSVSYTHL
;
A
#
# COMPACT_ATOMS: atom_id res chain seq x y z
N ASP A 1 -13.98 17.24 -2.63
CA ASP A 1 -15.21 17.45 -3.40
C ASP A 1 -16.28 16.41 -3.05
N VAL A 2 -15.99 15.13 -3.22
CA VAL A 2 -16.89 14.03 -2.85
C VAL A 2 -16.10 12.92 -2.18
N VAL A 3 -16.71 12.25 -1.20
CA VAL A 3 -16.15 11.07 -0.53
C VAL A 3 -16.99 9.86 -0.87
N LEU A 4 -16.37 8.81 -1.42
CA LEU A 4 -16.99 7.50 -1.55
C LEU A 4 -16.72 6.68 -0.28
N LEU A 5 -17.74 6.53 0.56
CA LEU A 5 -17.68 5.65 1.72
C LEU A 5 -17.94 4.22 1.26
N ASN A 6 -16.84 3.52 0.93
CA ASN A 6 -16.89 2.21 0.32
C ASN A 6 -16.84 1.07 1.35
N LYS A 7 -17.23 -0.14 0.91
CA LYS A 7 -17.26 -1.36 1.74
C LYS A 7 -18.31 -1.31 2.86
N ILE A 8 -19.42 -0.62 2.64
CA ILE A 8 -20.51 -0.53 3.63
C ILE A 8 -21.17 -1.89 3.92
N ASP A 9 -20.99 -2.85 3.04
CA ASP A 9 -21.43 -4.24 3.18
C ASP A 9 -20.67 -5.04 4.25
N LEU A 10 -19.51 -4.54 4.71
CA LEU A 10 -18.66 -5.23 5.70
C LEU A 10 -18.86 -4.73 7.13
N VAL A 11 -19.70 -3.73 7.34
CA VAL A 11 -19.87 -3.05 8.63
C VAL A 11 -21.35 -2.80 8.93
N ASP A 12 -21.68 -2.61 10.20
CA ASP A 12 -23.03 -2.26 10.61
C ASP A 12 -23.35 -0.76 10.45
N GLN A 13 -24.64 -0.43 10.53
CA GLN A 13 -25.11 0.94 10.32
C GLN A 13 -24.56 1.94 11.37
N SER A 14 -24.30 1.49 12.59
CA SER A 14 -23.76 2.37 13.65
C SER A 14 -22.32 2.80 13.34
N GLN A 15 -21.53 1.89 12.77
CA GLN A 15 -20.18 2.16 12.32
C GLN A 15 -20.16 3.12 11.12
N ILE A 16 -21.09 2.96 10.17
CA ILE A 16 -21.26 3.87 9.03
C ILE A 16 -21.54 5.29 9.52
N ILE A 17 -22.47 5.44 10.45
CA ILE A 17 -22.81 6.74 11.04
C ILE A 17 -21.60 7.36 11.71
N GLY A 18 -20.87 6.60 12.52
CA GLY A 18 -19.66 7.08 13.21
C GLY A 18 -18.56 7.57 12.26
N VAL A 19 -18.37 6.87 11.13
CA VAL A 19 -17.41 7.30 10.09
C VAL A 19 -17.89 8.57 9.40
N LYS A 20 -19.17 8.67 9.03
CA LYS A 20 -19.74 9.89 8.44
C LYS A 20 -19.58 11.10 9.34
N ASP A 21 -19.81 10.94 10.63
CA ASP A 21 -19.66 12.04 11.60
C ASP A 21 -18.20 12.49 11.70
N ARG A 22 -17.22 11.57 11.62
CA ARG A 22 -15.80 11.92 11.57
C ARG A 22 -15.44 12.67 10.29
N ILE A 23 -15.93 12.23 9.15
CA ILE A 23 -15.71 12.90 7.87
C ILE A 23 -16.27 14.32 7.91
N ARG A 24 -17.48 14.51 8.43
CA ARG A 24 -18.12 15.82 8.54
C ARG A 24 -17.43 16.77 9.52
N LYS A 25 -16.75 16.23 10.54
CA LYS A 25 -15.91 17.04 11.44
C LYS A 25 -14.68 17.59 10.72
N ILE A 26 -14.15 16.87 9.73
CA ILE A 26 -12.99 17.30 8.93
C ILE A 26 -13.45 18.25 7.82
N ASN A 27 -14.52 17.89 7.11
CA ASN A 27 -15.09 18.70 6.04
C ASN A 27 -16.63 18.62 6.10
N PRO A 28 -17.30 19.61 6.70
CA PRO A 28 -18.76 19.62 6.88
C PRO A 28 -19.54 19.69 5.56
N TYR A 29 -18.92 20.20 4.50
CA TYR A 29 -19.57 20.42 3.20
C TYR A 29 -19.39 19.27 2.22
N THR A 30 -18.59 18.26 2.58
CA THR A 30 -18.34 17.15 1.65
C THR A 30 -19.60 16.33 1.40
N LYS A 31 -19.86 16.03 0.14
CA LYS A 31 -20.87 15.05 -0.26
C LYS A 31 -20.32 13.65 0.04
N ILE A 32 -21.07 12.84 0.79
CA ILE A 32 -20.70 11.45 1.09
C ILE A 32 -21.65 10.53 0.34
N ILE A 33 -21.11 9.65 -0.48
CA ILE A 33 -21.83 8.61 -1.22
C ILE A 33 -21.45 7.24 -0.62
N GLU A 34 -22.42 6.53 -0.10
CA GLU A 34 -22.24 5.17 0.38
C GLU A 34 -22.16 4.22 -0.81
N THR A 35 -21.12 3.36 -0.84
CA THR A 35 -20.89 2.47 -1.96
C THR A 35 -20.48 1.06 -1.52
N ASN A 36 -20.81 0.09 -2.36
CA ASN A 36 -20.26 -1.25 -2.30
C ASN A 36 -19.47 -1.50 -3.60
N ARG A 37 -18.23 -2.02 -3.47
CA ARG A 37 -17.30 -2.24 -4.59
C ARG A 37 -17.10 -1.00 -5.46
N CYS A 38 -17.11 0.18 -4.85
CA CYS A 38 -16.99 1.49 -5.50
C CYS A 38 -18.05 1.76 -6.57
N ALA A 39 -19.20 1.10 -6.52
CA ALA A 39 -20.31 1.34 -7.43
C ALA A 39 -20.95 2.70 -7.10
N ALA A 40 -20.62 3.72 -7.87
CA ALA A 40 -21.19 5.06 -7.78
C ALA A 40 -21.50 5.58 -9.17
N PRO A 41 -22.55 6.41 -9.34
CA PRO A 41 -22.80 7.10 -10.62
C PRO A 41 -21.63 8.01 -10.97
N LEU A 42 -21.10 7.90 -12.18
CA LEU A 42 -19.91 8.65 -12.59
C LEU A 42 -20.17 10.16 -12.66
N ASP A 43 -21.37 10.57 -12.98
CA ASP A 43 -21.83 11.96 -12.99
C ASP A 43 -21.87 12.59 -11.59
N GLU A 44 -21.94 11.77 -10.55
CA GLU A 44 -21.86 12.21 -9.16
C GLU A 44 -20.44 12.32 -8.62
N VAL A 45 -19.43 11.88 -9.40
CA VAL A 45 -18.03 11.84 -9.00
C VAL A 45 -17.14 12.67 -9.90
N LEU A 46 -17.44 12.72 -11.21
CA LEU A 46 -16.65 13.41 -12.21
C LEU A 46 -17.24 14.77 -12.58
N GLY A 47 -16.36 15.74 -12.87
CA GLY A 47 -16.77 17.06 -13.39
C GLY A 47 -17.52 17.94 -12.39
N LEU A 48 -17.44 17.67 -11.11
CA LEU A 48 -18.22 18.37 -10.08
C LEU A 48 -17.80 19.81 -9.87
N ASN A 49 -16.55 20.18 -10.18
CA ASN A 49 -15.97 21.51 -9.94
C ASN A 49 -16.35 22.05 -8.53
N ALA A 50 -16.32 21.17 -7.53
CA ALA A 50 -16.86 21.45 -6.21
C ALA A 50 -15.92 22.31 -5.34
N PHE A 51 -14.69 22.55 -5.80
CA PHE A 51 -13.78 23.46 -5.15
C PHE A 51 -14.33 24.90 -5.23
N SER A 52 -14.43 25.53 -4.08
CA SER A 52 -14.76 26.96 -3.96
C SER A 52 -13.85 27.57 -2.91
N LEU A 53 -12.99 28.49 -3.36
CA LEU A 53 -12.06 29.19 -2.47
C LEU A 53 -12.80 29.96 -1.36
N ASP A 54 -13.94 30.57 -1.69
CA ASP A 54 -14.74 31.31 -0.70
C ASP A 54 -15.20 30.39 0.45
N ARG A 55 -15.68 29.18 0.12
CA ARG A 55 -16.05 28.17 1.12
C ARG A 55 -14.87 27.64 1.93
N VAL A 56 -13.70 27.53 1.30
CA VAL A 56 -12.49 27.11 2.03
C VAL A 56 -12.10 28.17 3.03
N LEU A 57 -12.11 29.45 2.64
CA LEU A 57 -11.77 30.55 3.53
C LEU A 57 -12.82 30.79 4.65
N GLU A 58 -14.07 30.36 4.45
CA GLU A 58 -15.08 30.37 5.54
C GLU A 58 -14.76 29.35 6.64
N VAL A 59 -14.15 28.21 6.28
CA VAL A 59 -13.81 27.12 7.22
C VAL A 59 -12.41 27.31 7.78
N GLU A 60 -11.48 27.76 6.97
CA GLU A 60 -10.05 27.92 7.24
C GLU A 60 -9.58 29.28 6.69
N PRO A 61 -9.81 30.37 7.45
CA PRO A 61 -9.47 31.72 6.99
C PRO A 61 -7.99 31.89 6.59
N ASP A 62 -7.11 31.16 7.26
CA ASP A 62 -5.65 31.22 7.08
C ASP A 62 -5.14 30.28 5.97
N PHE A 63 -6.05 29.67 5.17
CA PHE A 63 -5.69 28.68 4.12
C PHE A 63 -4.67 29.21 3.09
N LEU A 64 -4.64 30.52 2.84
CA LEU A 64 -3.71 31.16 1.91
C LEU A 64 -2.41 31.63 2.59
N ASP A 65 -2.32 31.58 3.90
CA ASP A 65 -1.10 31.92 4.64
C ASP A 65 -0.12 30.73 4.58
N SER A 66 1.02 30.97 3.96
CA SER A 66 2.01 29.95 3.60
C SER A 66 2.87 29.43 4.77
N ASP A 67 2.54 29.78 6.02
CA ASP A 67 3.35 29.44 7.21
C ASP A 67 2.75 28.31 8.09
N HIS A 68 1.89 27.47 7.53
CA HIS A 68 1.53 26.24 8.22
C HIS A 68 2.66 25.23 8.08
N ASP A 69 3.42 25.05 9.16
CA ASP A 69 4.21 23.83 9.37
C ASP A 69 3.27 22.64 9.23
N HIS A 70 3.33 21.99 8.09
CA HIS A 70 2.68 20.70 7.94
C HIS A 70 3.39 19.74 8.89
N GLU A 71 2.74 19.37 9.99
CA GLU A 71 3.15 18.22 10.78
C GLU A 71 3.08 17.00 9.86
N HIS A 72 4.17 16.73 9.17
CA HIS A 72 4.38 15.43 8.56
C HIS A 72 4.51 14.43 9.71
N ASP A 73 3.74 13.36 9.66
CA ASP A 73 3.98 12.20 10.52
C ASP A 73 5.32 11.58 10.08
N ASP A 74 6.42 12.21 10.51
CA ASP A 74 7.82 11.84 10.17
C ASP A 74 8.16 10.41 10.59
N ASP A 75 7.29 9.79 11.38
CA ASP A 75 7.42 8.41 11.81
C ASP A 75 7.12 7.39 10.70
N VAL A 76 6.42 7.78 9.62
CA VAL A 76 6.07 6.87 8.53
C VAL A 76 6.98 7.08 7.33
N THR A 77 7.77 6.07 7.03
CA THR A 77 8.72 6.08 5.91
C THR A 77 8.41 5.00 4.88
N SER A 78 9.09 5.05 3.74
CA SER A 78 9.03 4.00 2.74
C SER A 78 10.42 3.53 2.33
N VAL A 79 10.55 2.22 2.10
CA VAL A 79 11.78 1.58 1.62
C VAL A 79 11.43 0.67 0.46
N SER A 80 12.20 0.75 -0.62
CA SER A 80 12.01 -0.09 -1.80
C SER A 80 13.30 -0.72 -2.28
N PHE A 81 13.19 -1.93 -2.84
CA PHE A 81 14.31 -2.69 -3.39
C PHE A 81 13.96 -3.23 -4.76
N VAL A 82 14.97 -3.35 -5.62
CA VAL A 82 14.88 -4.02 -6.92
C VAL A 82 16.06 -4.98 -7.02
N TYR A 83 15.78 -6.24 -7.34
CA TYR A 83 16.80 -7.28 -7.52
C TYR A 83 16.55 -8.09 -8.79
N ASP A 84 17.59 -8.28 -9.58
CA ASP A 84 17.53 -9.02 -10.83
C ASP A 84 17.83 -10.53 -10.65
N THR A 85 18.26 -10.92 -9.45
CA THR A 85 18.50 -12.33 -9.11
C THR A 85 17.19 -12.98 -8.65
N PRO A 86 16.80 -14.13 -9.20
CA PRO A 86 15.63 -14.86 -8.73
C PRO A 86 15.73 -15.21 -7.25
N LEU A 87 14.61 -15.21 -6.57
CA LEU A 87 14.50 -15.57 -5.17
C LEU A 87 14.24 -17.07 -4.99
N ASP A 88 14.62 -17.57 -3.84
CA ASP A 88 14.19 -18.87 -3.33
C ASP A 88 12.87 -18.70 -2.58
N LEU A 89 11.84 -19.43 -2.98
CA LEU A 89 10.50 -19.32 -2.42
C LEU A 89 10.46 -19.65 -0.92
N GLU A 90 11.15 -20.73 -0.52
CA GLU A 90 11.13 -21.18 0.88
C GLU A 90 11.86 -20.18 1.79
N LYS A 91 13.04 -19.70 1.34
CA LYS A 91 13.79 -18.67 2.06
C LYS A 91 12.95 -17.39 2.21
N PHE A 92 12.28 -16.96 1.13
CA PHE A 92 11.45 -15.75 1.16
C PHE A 92 10.26 -15.91 2.13
N VAL A 93 9.51 -16.99 2.04
CA VAL A 93 8.36 -17.23 2.92
C VAL A 93 8.80 -17.25 4.38
N LYS A 94 9.87 -17.97 4.71
CA LYS A 94 10.41 -18.05 6.07
C LYS A 94 10.82 -16.68 6.60
N TRP A 95 11.56 -15.91 5.80
CA TRP A 95 11.99 -14.56 6.17
C TRP A 95 10.78 -13.64 6.37
N PHE A 96 9.85 -13.64 5.42
CA PHE A 96 8.72 -12.73 5.43
C PHE A 96 7.74 -13.01 6.58
N VAL A 97 7.49 -14.29 6.88
CA VAL A 97 6.68 -14.68 8.05
C VAL A 97 7.34 -14.21 9.34
N ASN A 98 8.65 -14.42 9.49
CA ASN A 98 9.38 -13.95 10.66
C ASN A 98 9.33 -12.41 10.77
N LEU A 99 9.49 -11.70 9.66
CA LEU A 99 9.39 -10.24 9.60
C LEU A 99 8.01 -9.76 10.09
N LEU A 100 6.93 -10.36 9.61
CA LEU A 100 5.57 -10.01 10.05
C LEU A 100 5.33 -10.34 11.52
N GLN A 101 5.80 -11.47 12.00
CA GLN A 101 5.66 -11.85 13.42
C GLN A 101 6.38 -10.88 14.36
N THR A 102 7.54 -10.39 13.93
CA THR A 102 8.38 -9.51 14.76
C THR A 102 8.01 -8.03 14.63
N HIS A 103 7.69 -7.58 13.42
CA HIS A 103 7.56 -6.16 13.09
C HIS A 103 6.24 -5.79 12.39
N GLY A 104 5.33 -6.74 12.19
CA GLY A 104 4.13 -6.56 11.37
C GLY A 104 3.23 -5.39 11.78
N GLN A 105 3.22 -5.01 13.06
CA GLN A 105 2.46 -3.84 13.53
C GLN A 105 3.06 -2.51 13.04
N ASN A 106 4.36 -2.47 12.81
CA ASN A 106 5.05 -1.30 12.30
C ASN A 106 5.09 -1.25 10.77
N ILE A 107 4.88 -2.39 10.08
CA ILE A 107 4.75 -2.46 8.63
C ILE A 107 3.29 -2.17 8.27
N LEU A 108 3.00 -0.92 7.91
CA LEU A 108 1.64 -0.49 7.59
C LEU A 108 1.17 -1.04 6.25
N ARG A 109 2.07 -1.12 5.28
CA ARG A 109 1.79 -1.64 3.94
C ARG A 109 3.03 -2.26 3.31
N SER A 110 2.83 -3.37 2.61
CA SER A 110 3.85 -3.96 1.76
C SER A 110 3.26 -4.37 0.41
N LYS A 111 4.04 -4.23 -0.65
CA LYS A 111 3.67 -4.68 -1.99
C LYS A 111 4.91 -5.16 -2.73
N GLY A 112 4.73 -6.09 -3.63
CA GLY A 112 5.83 -6.51 -4.49
C GLY A 112 5.42 -7.40 -5.63
N ILE A 113 6.32 -7.44 -6.61
CA ILE A 113 6.34 -8.43 -7.68
C ILE A 113 7.61 -9.22 -7.46
N LEU A 114 7.50 -10.53 -7.43
CA LEU A 114 8.61 -11.42 -7.10
C LEU A 114 8.90 -12.38 -8.26
N ASP A 115 10.17 -12.54 -8.53
CA ASP A 115 10.72 -13.55 -9.45
C ASP A 115 11.28 -14.71 -8.62
N PHE A 116 10.62 -15.86 -8.64
CA PHE A 116 11.11 -17.06 -7.98
C PHE A 116 11.82 -18.00 -8.94
N LYS A 117 12.89 -18.61 -8.45
CA LYS A 117 13.64 -19.62 -9.19
C LYS A 117 12.73 -20.79 -9.57
N ASN A 118 12.81 -21.23 -10.82
CA ASN A 118 12.03 -22.32 -11.41
C ASN A 118 10.54 -22.02 -11.62
N GLU A 119 10.07 -20.82 -11.26
CA GLU A 119 8.70 -20.39 -11.53
C GLU A 119 8.62 -19.63 -12.87
N LYS A 120 7.57 -19.92 -13.65
CA LYS A 120 7.31 -19.22 -14.92
C LYS A 120 6.52 -17.96 -14.72
N ASP A 121 5.68 -17.96 -13.69
CA ASP A 121 4.80 -16.87 -13.37
C ASP A 121 5.49 -15.84 -12.46
N ARG A 122 5.08 -14.60 -12.61
CA ARG A 122 5.39 -13.56 -11.62
C ARG A 122 4.46 -13.71 -10.44
N TYR A 123 4.99 -13.59 -9.25
CA TYR A 123 4.20 -13.56 -8.04
C TYR A 123 3.98 -12.12 -7.58
N VAL A 124 2.73 -11.79 -7.26
CA VAL A 124 2.39 -10.49 -6.69
C VAL A 124 1.94 -10.70 -5.26
N PHE A 125 2.51 -9.94 -4.35
CA PHE A 125 2.04 -9.90 -2.98
C PHE A 125 1.63 -8.49 -2.57
N GLN A 126 0.68 -8.42 -1.66
CA GLN A 126 0.27 -7.21 -0.99
C GLN A 126 -0.02 -7.52 0.48
N GLY A 127 0.37 -6.60 1.35
CA GLY A 127 0.15 -6.73 2.78
C GLY A 127 -0.34 -5.42 3.39
N VAL A 128 -1.18 -5.57 4.39
CA VAL A 128 -1.63 -4.48 5.27
C VAL A 128 -1.47 -4.99 6.69
N HIS A 129 -0.55 -4.40 7.44
CA HIS A 129 -0.14 -4.87 8.76
C HIS A 129 0.24 -6.37 8.72
N MET A 130 -0.41 -7.17 9.58
CA MET A 130 -0.17 -8.61 9.70
C MET A 130 -0.83 -9.45 8.59
N LEU A 131 -1.70 -8.85 7.78
CA LEU A 131 -2.41 -9.55 6.71
C LEU A 131 -1.61 -9.47 5.42
N MET A 132 -1.37 -10.61 4.81
CA MET A 132 -0.70 -10.72 3.52
C MET A 132 -1.51 -11.62 2.60
N ASP A 133 -1.61 -11.21 1.35
CA ASP A 133 -2.10 -12.01 0.24
C ASP A 133 -1.02 -12.08 -0.84
N ALA A 134 -0.77 -13.28 -1.36
CA ALA A 134 0.20 -13.50 -2.41
C ALA A 134 -0.34 -14.52 -3.41
N SER A 135 -0.25 -14.20 -4.69
CA SER A 135 -0.76 -15.05 -5.76
C SER A 135 0.07 -14.95 -7.04
N PRO A 136 0.13 -16.03 -7.85
CA PRO A 136 0.68 -15.96 -9.19
C PRO A 136 -0.23 -15.11 -10.08
N MET A 137 0.37 -14.22 -10.88
CA MET A 137 -0.33 -13.30 -11.78
C MET A 137 0.00 -13.56 -13.25
N GLY A 138 0.22 -14.82 -13.58
CA GLY A 138 0.56 -15.28 -14.93
C GLY A 138 2.00 -14.97 -15.35
N PRO A 139 2.38 -15.36 -16.57
CA PRO A 139 3.75 -15.30 -17.03
C PRO A 139 4.26 -13.85 -17.12
N TRP A 140 5.58 -13.72 -17.08
CA TRP A 140 6.24 -12.45 -17.34
C TRP A 140 5.93 -11.99 -18.78
N PRO A 141 5.64 -10.69 -19.00
CA PRO A 141 5.42 -10.18 -20.35
C PRO A 141 6.66 -10.44 -21.23
N GLU A 142 6.41 -10.76 -22.51
CA GLU A 142 7.49 -10.93 -23.48
C GLU A 142 8.39 -9.68 -23.50
N LYS A 143 9.70 -9.91 -23.52
CA LYS A 143 10.73 -8.86 -23.49
C LYS A 143 10.83 -8.05 -22.20
N SER A 144 10.10 -8.39 -21.13
CA SER A 144 10.30 -7.76 -19.83
C SER A 144 11.53 -8.33 -19.12
N ILE A 145 12.22 -7.46 -18.39
CA ILE A 145 13.28 -7.90 -17.48
C ILE A 145 12.60 -8.52 -16.25
N ARG A 146 12.94 -9.78 -15.98
CA ARG A 146 12.49 -10.46 -14.77
C ARG A 146 13.28 -9.91 -13.59
N ASN A 147 12.62 -9.31 -12.65
CA ASN A 147 13.23 -8.85 -11.41
C ASN A 147 12.20 -8.79 -10.27
N SER A 148 12.70 -8.95 -9.07
CA SER A 148 11.89 -8.75 -7.87
C SER A 148 11.89 -7.29 -7.47
N ARG A 149 10.70 -6.72 -7.23
CA ARG A 149 10.50 -5.34 -6.76
C ARG A 149 9.60 -5.37 -5.55
N VAL A 150 10.06 -4.78 -4.48
CA VAL A 150 9.28 -4.70 -3.24
C VAL A 150 9.30 -3.29 -2.67
N VAL A 151 8.22 -2.91 -2.03
CA VAL A 151 8.10 -1.67 -1.26
C VAL A 151 7.45 -1.97 0.08
N PHE A 152 8.02 -1.41 1.13
CA PHE A 152 7.49 -1.40 2.48
C PHE A 152 7.19 0.05 2.88
N ILE A 153 6.06 0.26 3.52
CA ILE A 153 5.65 1.54 4.12
C ILE A 153 5.36 1.26 5.58
N GLY A 154 5.94 2.03 6.48
CA GLY A 154 5.76 1.81 7.91
C GLY A 154 6.60 2.68 8.78
N ARG A 155 6.63 2.35 10.08
CA ARG A 155 7.40 3.05 11.10
C ARG A 155 8.67 2.27 11.43
N LYS A 156 9.77 2.99 11.68
CA LYS A 156 11.05 2.41 12.12
C LYS A 156 11.58 1.33 11.18
N LEU A 157 11.36 1.47 9.88
CA LEU A 157 11.78 0.48 8.86
C LEU A 157 13.28 0.27 8.84
N GLU A 158 14.07 1.28 9.19
CA GLU A 158 15.52 1.25 9.27
C GLU A 158 16.05 0.26 10.32
N THR A 159 15.24 -0.08 11.32
CA THR A 159 15.63 -1.04 12.39
C THR A 159 15.38 -2.50 12.02
N MET A 160 14.72 -2.77 10.87
CA MET A 160 14.21 -4.09 10.52
C MET A 160 15.14 -4.91 9.62
N ASN A 161 16.30 -4.37 9.24
CA ASN A 161 17.26 -5.00 8.33
C ASN A 161 16.60 -5.58 7.07
N LEU A 162 15.64 -4.82 6.49
CA LEU A 162 14.80 -5.27 5.37
C LEU A 162 15.64 -5.63 4.14
N LYS A 163 16.69 -4.86 3.87
CA LYS A 163 17.55 -5.07 2.71
C LYS A 163 18.32 -6.38 2.83
N GLU A 164 19.03 -6.57 3.92
CA GLU A 164 19.83 -7.76 4.20
C GLU A 164 18.95 -9.01 4.27
N GLY A 165 17.79 -8.90 4.91
CA GLY A 165 16.82 -9.98 4.99
C GLY A 165 16.29 -10.39 3.62
N PHE A 166 15.93 -9.43 2.77
CA PHE A 166 15.48 -9.69 1.42
C PHE A 166 16.62 -10.27 0.54
N GLU A 167 17.84 -9.76 0.69
CA GLU A 167 19.02 -10.29 -0.01
C GLU A 167 19.33 -11.73 0.35
N SER A 168 19.10 -12.13 1.60
CA SER A 168 19.29 -13.52 2.05
C SER A 168 18.34 -14.51 1.37
N CYS A 169 17.25 -14.02 0.78
CA CYS A 169 16.29 -14.84 0.05
C CYS A 169 16.70 -15.15 -1.39
N LYS A 170 17.81 -14.61 -1.88
CA LYS A 170 18.31 -14.92 -3.22
C LYS A 170 18.56 -16.43 -3.37
N SER A 171 18.21 -16.95 -4.54
CA SER A 171 18.55 -18.33 -4.87
C SER A 171 20.07 -18.46 -5.06
N ASP A 172 20.64 -19.56 -4.56
CA ASP A 172 22.05 -19.84 -4.77
C ASP A 172 22.33 -19.97 -6.27
N SER A 173 23.35 -19.28 -6.77
CA SER A 173 23.86 -19.50 -8.11
C SER A 173 24.37 -20.94 -8.17
N VAL A 174 23.80 -21.77 -9.04
CA VAL A 174 24.34 -23.09 -9.31
C VAL A 174 25.66 -22.87 -10.02
N SER A 175 26.77 -23.00 -9.31
CA SER A 175 28.09 -23.14 -9.91
C SER A 175 28.11 -24.50 -10.59
N TYR A 176 27.89 -24.52 -11.90
CA TYR A 176 28.22 -25.71 -12.68
C TYR A 176 29.76 -25.85 -12.68
N THR A 177 30.24 -26.66 -11.77
CA THR A 177 31.61 -27.19 -11.89
C THR A 177 31.55 -28.16 -13.05
N HIS A 178 32.09 -27.78 -14.21
CA HIS A 178 32.35 -28.69 -15.29
C HIS A 178 33.35 -29.73 -14.79
N LEU A 179 32.90 -30.98 -14.67
CA LEU A 179 33.74 -32.17 -14.63
C LEU A 179 34.15 -32.50 -16.05
#